data_255293c90a7577143a9e1651c9ad3ed8
#
_entry.id   255293c90a7577143a9e1651c9ad3ed8
#
_cell.length_a   1.000
_cell.length_b   1.000
_cell.length_c   1.000
_cell.angle_alpha   90.00
_cell.angle_beta   90.00
_cell.angle_gamma   90.00
#
_symmetry.space_group_name_H-M   'P 1'
#
loop_
_entity.id
_entity.type
_entity.pdbx_description
1 polymer ?
#
loop_
_entity_poly.entity_id
_entity_poly.type
_entity_poly.pdbx_seq_one_letter_code
_entity_poly.pdbx_strand_id
1 'polypeptide(L)'
;MSNTTKLKQPQIYEWRERFLEKNSGKCPLCGEAIIPKDRALDHDHKTGHIRDTLHMDCNILLGKIENYIGRYGKRFREEGVLHAALENMSSYIHTDYTQNPLHPTHRTPEDKVIRVYKRRMRLAKTQATKDKYKALIAEAKNGKL
;
A
#
# COMPACT_ATOMS: atom_id res chain seq x y z
N MET A 1 20.62 7.49 30.17
CA MET A 1 19.48 8.41 30.35
C MET A 1 18.83 8.63 28.98
N SER A 2 17.50 8.50 28.85
CA SER A 2 16.79 8.73 27.61
C SER A 2 16.72 10.25 27.32
N ASN A 3 17.00 10.65 26.06
CA ASN A 3 16.90 12.05 25.66
C ASN A 3 15.42 12.40 25.47
N THR A 4 14.88 13.33 26.26
CA THR A 4 13.47 13.77 26.20
C THR A 4 13.28 15.10 25.47
N THR A 5 14.35 15.66 24.90
CA THR A 5 14.31 16.98 24.23
C THR A 5 13.70 16.83 22.81
N LYS A 6 12.62 17.56 22.55
CA LYS A 6 12.00 17.61 21.20
C LYS A 6 12.82 18.45 20.26
N LEU A 7 12.96 17.98 19.01
CA LEU A 7 13.59 18.74 17.93
C LEU A 7 12.79 19.99 17.57
N LYS A 8 13.50 21.09 17.29
CA LYS A 8 12.94 22.27 16.64
C LYS A 8 13.00 22.07 15.11
N GLN A 9 12.15 22.78 14.35
CA GLN A 9 12.06 22.64 12.89
C GLN A 9 13.41 22.76 12.14
N PRO A 10 14.31 23.71 12.45
CA PRO A 10 15.61 23.76 11.78
C PRO A 10 16.48 22.49 12.01
N GLN A 11 16.39 21.88 13.17
CA GLN A 11 17.16 20.70 13.53
C GLN A 11 16.72 19.44 12.76
N ILE A 12 15.47 19.42 12.23
CA ILE A 12 14.98 18.32 11.40
C ILE A 12 15.86 18.16 10.14
N TYR A 13 16.24 19.27 9.52
CA TYR A 13 17.14 19.24 8.35
C TYR A 13 18.51 18.64 8.72
N GLU A 14 19.11 19.14 9.78
CA GLU A 14 20.43 18.67 10.26
C GLU A 14 20.42 17.15 10.54
N TRP A 15 19.39 16.66 11.22
CA TRP A 15 19.27 15.24 11.51
C TRP A 15 19.06 14.37 10.26
N ARG A 16 18.30 14.87 9.26
CA ARG A 16 18.18 14.21 7.97
C ARG A 16 19.52 14.05 7.26
N GLU A 17 20.33 15.10 7.20
CA GLU A 17 21.65 15.06 6.57
C GLU A 17 22.59 14.09 7.34
N ARG A 18 22.63 14.14 8.65
CA ARG A 18 23.44 13.24 9.47
C ARG A 18 23.13 11.77 9.21
N PHE A 19 21.86 11.42 9.12
CA PHE A 19 21.46 10.06 8.83
C PHE A 19 21.78 9.64 7.39
N LEU A 20 21.62 10.56 6.43
CA LEU A 20 22.02 10.30 5.03
C LEU A 20 23.52 10.06 4.90
N GLU A 21 24.35 10.86 5.55
CA GLU A 21 25.79 10.65 5.60
C GLU A 21 26.14 9.28 6.20
N LYS A 22 25.56 8.96 7.36
CA LYS A 22 25.72 7.67 8.03
C LYS A 22 25.40 6.50 7.10
N ASN A 23 24.37 6.61 6.28
CA ASN A 23 23.87 5.56 5.39
C ASN A 23 24.36 5.70 3.94
N SER A 24 25.40 6.51 3.69
CA SER A 24 25.95 6.75 2.34
C SER A 24 24.89 7.20 1.32
N GLY A 25 23.95 8.04 1.75
CA GLY A 25 22.86 8.58 0.92
C GLY A 25 21.73 7.60 0.62
N LYS A 26 21.70 6.43 1.24
CA LYS A 26 20.73 5.36 0.97
C LYS A 26 19.66 5.24 2.04
N CYS A 27 18.47 4.81 1.63
CA CYS A 27 17.38 4.46 2.53
C CYS A 27 17.67 3.12 3.23
N PRO A 28 17.72 3.06 4.57
CA PRO A 28 17.99 1.81 5.26
C PRO A 28 16.88 0.75 5.11
N LEU A 29 15.69 1.15 4.64
CA LEU A 29 14.58 0.22 4.45
C LEU A 29 14.60 -0.50 3.09
N CYS A 30 14.87 0.21 1.99
CA CYS A 30 14.88 -0.37 0.65
C CYS A 30 16.26 -0.43 -0.01
N GLY A 31 17.30 0.19 0.56
CA GLY A 31 18.66 0.20 0.03
C GLY A 31 18.93 1.19 -1.10
N GLU A 32 17.91 1.83 -1.66
CA GLU A 32 18.04 2.75 -2.78
C GLU A 32 18.46 4.16 -2.34
N ALA A 33 19.07 4.93 -3.26
CA ALA A 33 19.54 6.30 -3.00
C ALA A 33 18.36 7.26 -2.80
N ILE A 34 18.44 8.12 -1.77
CA ILE A 34 17.40 9.10 -1.44
C ILE A 34 17.71 10.44 -2.09
N ILE A 35 16.81 10.94 -2.95
CA ILE A 35 16.92 12.26 -3.53
C ILE A 35 16.43 13.36 -2.56
N PRO A 36 16.91 14.63 -2.67
CA PRO A 36 16.60 15.70 -1.71
C PRO A 36 15.13 15.94 -1.42
N LYS A 37 14.26 15.83 -2.43
CA LYS A 37 12.81 16.07 -2.29
C LYS A 37 12.03 14.92 -1.66
N ASP A 38 12.65 13.73 -1.51
CA ASP A 38 11.99 12.49 -1.06
C ASP A 38 12.53 12.02 0.30
N ARG A 39 12.79 12.96 1.20
CA ARG A 39 13.40 12.74 2.51
C ARG A 39 12.36 12.83 3.62
N ALA A 40 12.09 11.74 4.32
CA ALA A 40 11.32 11.73 5.54
C ALA A 40 12.21 11.43 6.74
N LEU A 41 12.14 12.23 7.79
CA LEU A 41 12.73 11.89 9.08
C LEU A 41 11.77 10.97 9.82
N ASP A 42 12.14 9.71 9.93
CA ASP A 42 11.33 8.70 10.59
C ASP A 42 11.51 8.73 12.11
N HIS A 43 10.48 8.30 12.83
CA HIS A 43 10.50 8.21 14.29
C HIS A 43 9.61 7.06 14.78
N ASP A 44 9.96 6.52 15.93
CA ASP A 44 9.14 5.53 16.60
C ASP A 44 7.88 6.17 17.19
N HIS A 45 6.72 5.70 16.77
CA HIS A 45 5.42 6.27 17.20
C HIS A 45 5.07 6.03 18.67
N LYS A 46 5.75 5.10 19.35
CA LYS A 46 5.52 4.81 20.79
C LYS A 46 6.40 5.68 21.67
N THR A 47 7.66 5.81 21.29
CA THR A 47 8.66 6.52 22.11
C THR A 47 8.90 7.96 21.66
N GLY A 48 8.55 8.29 20.41
CA GLY A 48 8.77 9.59 19.77
C GLY A 48 10.22 9.83 19.34
N HIS A 49 11.13 8.87 19.52
CA HIS A 49 12.54 9.04 19.14
C HIS A 49 12.70 8.88 17.64
N ILE A 50 13.49 9.80 17.03
CA ILE A 50 13.89 9.70 15.64
C ILE A 50 14.72 8.43 15.43
N ARG A 51 14.50 7.76 14.29
CA ARG A 51 15.18 6.51 13.92
C ARG A 51 16.19 6.72 12.81
N ASP A 52 15.73 7.24 11.67
CA ASP A 52 16.58 7.43 10.49
C ASP A 52 15.91 8.34 9.43
N THR A 53 16.60 8.55 8.30
CA THR A 53 16.03 9.19 7.10
C THR A 53 15.64 8.13 6.08
N LEU A 54 14.38 8.11 5.69
CA LEU A 54 13.79 7.19 4.72
C LEU A 54 13.29 7.94 3.48
N HIS A 55 13.00 7.20 2.39
CA HIS A 55 12.08 7.72 1.37
C HIS A 55 10.71 8.00 1.98
N MET A 56 9.98 8.95 1.45
CA MET A 56 8.63 9.27 1.90
C MET A 56 7.70 8.05 1.82
N ASP A 57 7.73 7.32 0.72
CA ASP A 57 6.91 6.12 0.54
C ASP A 57 7.31 4.98 1.48
N CYS A 58 8.60 4.79 1.74
CA CYS A 58 9.10 3.82 2.71
C CYS A 58 8.62 4.14 4.13
N ASN A 59 8.68 5.41 4.51
CA ASN A 59 8.17 5.89 5.79
C ASN A 59 6.65 5.68 5.94
N ILE A 60 5.89 5.98 4.88
CA ILE A 60 4.44 5.74 4.84
C ILE A 60 4.11 4.24 4.95
N LEU A 61 4.83 3.39 4.23
CA LEU A 61 4.67 1.94 4.28
C LEU A 61 4.93 1.40 5.69
N LEU A 62 6.05 1.79 6.29
CA LEU A 62 6.42 1.39 7.65
C LEU A 62 5.35 1.81 8.66
N GLY A 63 4.90 3.07 8.60
CA GLY A 63 3.84 3.56 9.49
C GLY A 63 2.50 2.83 9.34
N LYS A 64 2.14 2.41 8.12
CA LYS A 64 0.96 1.57 7.87
C LYS A 64 1.10 0.19 8.50
N ILE A 65 2.27 -0.44 8.38
CA ILE A 65 2.57 -1.75 8.97
C ILE A 65 2.49 -1.65 10.51
N GLU A 66 3.18 -0.68 11.11
CA GLU A 66 3.17 -0.45 12.55
C GLU A 66 1.76 -0.20 13.10
N ASN A 67 0.98 0.65 12.40
CA ASN A 67 -0.39 0.96 12.77
C ASN A 67 -1.31 -0.27 12.66
N TYR A 68 -1.16 -1.08 11.60
CA TYR A 68 -1.91 -2.33 11.45
C TYR A 68 -1.61 -3.30 12.58
N ILE A 69 -0.34 -3.51 12.90
CA ILE A 69 0.09 -4.38 14.01
C ILE A 69 -0.45 -3.86 15.33
N GLY A 70 -0.39 -2.55 15.55
CA GLY A 70 -0.89 -1.91 16.76
C GLY A 70 -2.39 -2.11 16.98
N ARG A 71 -3.20 -2.01 15.92
CA ARG A 71 -4.66 -2.05 15.99
C ARG A 71 -5.26 -3.44 15.79
N TYR A 72 -4.78 -4.19 14.81
CA TYR A 72 -5.45 -5.40 14.31
C TYR A 72 -4.56 -6.64 14.37
N GLY A 73 -3.27 -6.48 14.26
CA GLY A 73 -2.31 -7.55 14.05
C GLY A 73 -1.90 -8.29 15.33
N LYS A 74 -2.85 -8.77 16.14
CA LYS A 74 -2.55 -9.50 17.39
C LYS A 74 -1.51 -10.60 17.19
N ARG A 75 -1.65 -11.40 16.13
CA ARG A 75 -0.75 -12.49 15.77
C ARG A 75 0.70 -12.02 15.54
N PHE A 76 0.88 -10.84 14.94
CA PHE A 76 2.22 -10.28 14.66
C PHE A 76 2.91 -9.67 15.88
N ARG A 77 2.27 -9.70 17.06
CA ARG A 77 2.89 -9.31 18.34
C ARG A 77 3.63 -10.47 18.98
N GLU A 78 3.39 -11.70 18.53
CA GLU A 78 4.14 -12.88 18.95
C GLU A 78 5.55 -12.80 18.37
N GLU A 79 6.53 -13.21 19.19
CA GLU A 79 7.94 -13.15 18.80
C GLU A 79 8.20 -13.97 17.53
N GLY A 80 8.93 -13.38 16.57
CA GLY A 80 9.30 -14.00 15.31
C GLY A 80 8.23 -14.06 14.24
N VAL A 81 6.92 -13.98 14.57
CA VAL A 81 5.85 -14.11 13.56
C VAL A 81 5.87 -12.97 12.55
N LEU A 82 6.08 -11.73 13.00
CA LEU A 82 6.19 -10.58 12.09
C LEU A 82 7.41 -10.72 11.18
N HIS A 83 8.56 -11.11 11.74
CA HIS A 83 9.79 -11.28 10.98
C HIS A 83 9.61 -12.32 9.87
N ALA A 84 9.14 -13.52 10.21
CA ALA A 84 8.85 -14.57 9.23
C ALA A 84 7.84 -14.13 8.16
N ALA A 85 6.80 -13.38 8.54
CA ALA A 85 5.83 -12.87 7.58
C ALA A 85 6.46 -11.87 6.58
N LEU A 86 7.32 -10.97 7.06
CA LEU A 86 8.01 -9.99 6.20
C LEU A 86 9.03 -10.67 5.27
N GLU A 87 9.80 -11.65 5.76
CA GLU A 87 10.74 -12.42 4.95
C GLU A 87 10.06 -13.18 3.83
N ASN A 88 8.91 -13.82 4.11
CA ASN A 88 8.19 -14.61 3.12
C ASN A 88 7.32 -13.78 2.17
N MET A 89 6.98 -12.54 2.53
CA MET A 89 6.01 -11.71 1.80
C MET A 89 6.43 -11.47 0.36
N SER A 90 7.70 -11.19 0.10
CA SER A 90 8.19 -10.89 -1.25
C SER A 90 8.01 -12.08 -2.18
N SER A 91 8.46 -13.27 -1.78
CA SER A 91 8.31 -14.49 -2.58
C SER A 91 6.85 -14.87 -2.76
N TYR A 92 6.03 -14.74 -1.71
CA TYR A 92 4.60 -15.02 -1.78
C TYR A 92 3.86 -14.13 -2.78
N ILE A 93 4.13 -12.82 -2.79
CA ILE A 93 3.46 -11.86 -3.70
C ILE A 93 3.92 -12.06 -5.15
N HIS A 94 5.18 -12.44 -5.39
CA HIS A 94 5.73 -12.56 -6.73
C HIS A 94 5.60 -13.98 -7.31
N THR A 95 5.06 -14.93 -6.56
CA THR A 95 4.76 -16.28 -7.08
C THR A 95 3.63 -16.20 -8.11
N ASP A 96 3.80 -16.88 -9.24
CA ASP A 96 2.75 -17.01 -10.25
C ASP A 96 1.67 -18.00 -9.79
N TYR A 97 0.47 -17.51 -9.59
CA TYR A 97 -0.71 -18.28 -9.18
C TYR A 97 -1.75 -18.40 -10.29
N THR A 98 -1.42 -18.07 -11.55
CA THR A 98 -2.38 -18.03 -12.67
C THR A 98 -2.99 -19.40 -13.00
N GLN A 99 -2.35 -20.49 -12.59
CA GLN A 99 -2.87 -21.87 -12.69
C GLN A 99 -4.00 -22.16 -11.70
N ASN A 100 -4.19 -21.33 -10.67
CA ASN A 100 -5.25 -21.51 -9.70
C ASN A 100 -6.57 -20.91 -10.18
N PRO A 101 -7.75 -21.43 -9.74
CA PRO A 101 -9.04 -20.84 -10.08
C PRO A 101 -9.17 -19.43 -9.49
N LEU A 102 -9.98 -18.61 -10.16
CA LEU A 102 -10.29 -17.26 -9.68
C LEU A 102 -11.10 -17.31 -8.38
N HIS A 103 -10.78 -16.42 -7.47
CA HIS A 103 -11.54 -16.26 -6.23
C HIS A 103 -12.98 -15.79 -6.54
N PRO A 104 -14.03 -16.30 -5.86
CA PRO A 104 -15.44 -15.96 -6.15
C PRO A 104 -15.76 -14.47 -6.12
N THR A 105 -15.01 -13.67 -5.36
CA THR A 105 -15.21 -12.21 -5.30
C THR A 105 -14.41 -11.45 -6.36
N HIS A 106 -13.54 -12.14 -7.12
CA HIS A 106 -12.79 -11.49 -8.20
C HIS A 106 -13.74 -11.00 -9.29
N ARG A 107 -13.44 -9.84 -9.84
CA ARG A 107 -14.20 -9.25 -10.94
C ARG A 107 -13.27 -9.00 -12.12
N THR A 108 -13.54 -9.71 -13.20
CA THR A 108 -12.85 -9.47 -14.46
C THR A 108 -13.16 -8.06 -15.00
N PRO A 109 -12.39 -7.55 -15.97
CA PRO A 109 -12.74 -6.30 -16.66
C PRO A 109 -14.17 -6.30 -17.19
N GLU A 110 -14.60 -7.41 -17.78
CA GLU A 110 -15.95 -7.62 -18.33
C GLU A 110 -17.01 -7.53 -17.22
N ASP A 111 -16.79 -8.16 -16.08
CA ASP A 111 -17.70 -8.07 -14.92
C ASP A 111 -17.88 -6.65 -14.43
N LYS A 112 -16.79 -5.85 -14.43
CA LYS A 112 -16.83 -4.44 -14.05
C LYS A 112 -17.71 -3.64 -15.04
N VAL A 113 -17.52 -3.85 -16.34
CA VAL A 113 -18.33 -3.22 -17.39
C VAL A 113 -19.79 -3.63 -17.29
N ILE A 114 -20.09 -4.92 -17.19
CA ILE A 114 -21.45 -5.46 -17.01
C ILE A 114 -22.13 -4.81 -15.80
N ARG A 115 -21.43 -4.64 -14.70
CA ARG A 115 -21.96 -3.98 -13.49
C ARG A 115 -22.34 -2.52 -13.76
N VAL A 116 -21.53 -1.78 -14.51
CA VAL A 116 -21.81 -0.39 -14.89
C VAL A 116 -23.07 -0.35 -15.76
N TYR A 117 -23.18 -1.23 -16.75
CA TYR A 117 -24.35 -1.29 -17.63
C TYR A 117 -25.61 -1.71 -16.88
N LYS A 118 -25.56 -2.69 -15.98
CA LYS A 118 -26.67 -3.06 -15.10
C LYS A 118 -27.14 -1.88 -14.25
N ARG A 119 -26.19 -1.09 -13.68
CA ARG A 119 -26.54 0.12 -12.92
C ARG A 119 -27.22 1.17 -13.80
N ARG A 120 -26.69 1.44 -15.00
CA ARG A 120 -27.25 2.42 -15.94
C ARG A 120 -28.63 1.96 -16.44
N MET A 121 -28.80 0.67 -16.75
CA MET A 121 -30.08 0.09 -17.14
C MET A 121 -31.16 0.29 -16.07
N ARG A 122 -30.81 0.09 -14.79
CA ARG A 122 -31.72 0.30 -13.65
C ARG A 122 -32.16 1.76 -13.51
N LEU A 123 -31.26 2.70 -13.82
CA LEU A 123 -31.53 4.14 -13.74
C LEU A 123 -32.18 4.71 -15.00
N ALA A 124 -32.27 3.93 -16.06
CA ALA A 124 -32.84 4.38 -17.36
C ALA A 124 -34.35 4.60 -17.23
N LYS A 125 -34.79 5.76 -17.72
CA LYS A 125 -36.23 6.17 -17.70
C LYS A 125 -37.03 5.59 -18.86
N THR A 126 -36.39 5.30 -20.01
CA THR A 126 -37.07 4.82 -21.21
C THR A 126 -36.80 3.35 -21.50
N GLN A 127 -37.76 2.65 -22.10
CA GLN A 127 -37.60 1.25 -22.48
C GLN A 127 -36.46 1.08 -23.52
N ALA A 128 -36.41 1.95 -24.53
CA ALA A 128 -35.34 1.93 -25.53
C ALA A 128 -33.92 1.99 -24.90
N THR A 129 -33.73 2.84 -23.88
CA THR A 129 -32.45 2.92 -23.16
C THR A 129 -32.15 1.65 -22.36
N LYS A 130 -33.17 1.02 -21.76
CA LYS A 130 -32.99 -0.26 -21.06
C LYS A 130 -32.60 -1.38 -22.03
N ASP A 131 -33.24 -1.45 -23.19
CA ASP A 131 -32.93 -2.45 -24.21
C ASP A 131 -31.52 -2.27 -24.78
N LYS A 132 -31.08 -1.03 -24.99
CA LYS A 132 -29.67 -0.72 -25.33
C LYS A 132 -28.71 -1.32 -24.34
N TYR A 133 -28.89 -1.09 -23.04
CA TYR A 133 -27.98 -1.63 -22.03
C TYR A 133 -28.09 -3.15 -21.89
N LYS A 134 -29.25 -3.73 -22.14
CA LYS A 134 -29.46 -5.17 -22.19
C LYS A 134 -28.62 -5.81 -23.31
N ALA A 135 -28.62 -5.22 -24.50
CA ALA A 135 -27.76 -5.65 -25.61
C ALA A 135 -26.26 -5.55 -25.25
N LEU A 136 -25.81 -4.40 -24.73
CA LEU A 136 -24.41 -4.20 -24.32
C LEU A 136 -23.97 -5.19 -23.27
N ILE A 137 -24.83 -5.59 -22.34
CA ILE A 137 -24.54 -6.62 -21.34
C ILE A 137 -24.37 -8.00 -22.00
N ALA A 138 -25.20 -8.30 -23.02
CA ALA A 138 -25.06 -9.54 -23.74
C ALA A 138 -23.78 -9.61 -24.56
N GLU A 139 -23.39 -8.52 -25.21
CA GLU A 139 -22.12 -8.39 -25.95
C GLU A 139 -20.92 -8.56 -25.02
N ALA A 140 -20.92 -7.89 -23.86
CA ALA A 140 -19.86 -8.01 -22.86
C ALA A 140 -19.68 -9.43 -22.33
N LYS A 141 -20.78 -10.18 -22.13
CA LYS A 141 -20.74 -11.59 -21.72
C LYS A 141 -20.17 -12.53 -22.79
N ASN A 142 -20.26 -12.15 -24.05
CA ASN A 142 -19.78 -12.95 -25.18
C ASN A 142 -18.35 -12.58 -25.62
N GLY A 143 -17.60 -11.81 -24.79
CA GLY A 143 -16.23 -11.42 -25.08
C GLY A 143 -16.06 -10.50 -26.30
N LYS A 144 -17.09 -9.73 -26.65
CA LYS A 144 -17.10 -8.81 -27.79
C LYS A 144 -16.89 -7.33 -27.38
N LEU A 145 -16.11 -7.10 -26.30
CA LEU A 145 -15.69 -5.76 -25.89
C LEU A 145 -14.19 -5.58 -26.10
#